data_8c3ee1e287884b75d1ae669157d9d95e
#
_entry.id   8c3ee1e287884b75d1ae669157d9d95e
#
_cell.length_a   1.000
_cell.length_b   1.000
_cell.length_c   1.000
_cell.angle_alpha   90.00
_cell.angle_beta   90.00
_cell.angle_gamma   90.00
#
_symmetry.space_group_name_H-M   'P 1'
#
loop_
_entity.id
_entity.type
_entity.pdbx_description
1 polymer ?
#
loop_
_entity_poly.entity_id
_entity_poly.type
_entity_poly.pdbx_seq_one_letter_code
_entity_poly.pdbx_strand_id
1 'polypeptide(L)'
;MITYTLQQHWPNLPADLLLGNPTGLAFDSRQDLFIFHRAGRRWPANNVLPPDPIPNKTSLRLDRESGRLLDAWGENLFLMPHGLTVDAEDHIWVTDVGTHQVFQFSRDGHLLMTLGEAGVQGADQTHFAYPTHVAIAKDGSIYVSDGYANSRVVKFSAKGEYQFEWGQRGAGAGEFHLPHAVELDEAGNVYVADRENRRIQVFSPTGQFIAQWKGPAFGKMSWMTYDKVRDGWTAVHFFDRVTADGEEHYDSEILFFDANGQMLSRMEGGPGKGCWFHNIVTDKQGNIYVSDIKRDRLYKFIPGAPFIPNAATQ
;
A
#
# COMPACT_ATOMS: atom_id res chain seq x y z
N MET A 1 4.01 -7.72 -24.97
CA MET A 1 3.20 -7.91 -23.74
C MET A 1 4.02 -8.76 -22.80
N ILE A 2 4.32 -8.28 -21.58
CA ILE A 2 5.07 -9.07 -20.60
C ILE A 2 4.09 -10.08 -20.00
N THR A 3 4.45 -11.37 -20.07
CA THR A 3 3.68 -12.43 -19.44
C THR A 3 4.26 -12.72 -18.04
N TYR A 4 3.41 -13.01 -17.09
CA TYR A 4 3.79 -13.37 -15.73
C TYR A 4 3.32 -14.77 -15.39
N THR A 5 4.12 -15.49 -14.62
CA THR A 5 3.78 -16.80 -14.08
C THR A 5 3.66 -16.72 -12.57
N LEU A 6 2.56 -17.21 -12.01
CA LEU A 6 2.39 -17.32 -10.56
C LEU A 6 3.36 -18.38 -10.00
N GLN A 7 4.18 -17.98 -9.04
CA GLN A 7 5.06 -18.91 -8.33
C GLN A 7 4.23 -19.78 -7.38
N GLN A 8 4.23 -21.07 -7.61
CA GLN A 8 3.57 -22.05 -6.73
C GLN A 8 4.36 -22.23 -5.44
N HIS A 9 3.64 -22.54 -4.33
CA HIS A 9 4.22 -22.82 -3.02
C HIS A 9 5.07 -21.69 -2.42
N TRP A 10 4.73 -20.46 -2.77
CA TRP A 10 5.29 -19.26 -2.17
C TRP A 10 4.14 -18.42 -1.55
N PRO A 11 4.32 -17.85 -0.35
CA PRO A 11 5.47 -17.97 0.57
C PRO A 11 5.49 -19.31 1.30
N ASN A 12 6.65 -19.66 1.88
CA ASN A 12 6.85 -20.83 2.72
C ASN A 12 6.81 -20.42 4.21
N LEU A 13 5.61 -20.24 4.72
CA LEU A 13 5.38 -19.82 6.11
C LEU A 13 5.23 -21.02 7.05
N PRO A 14 5.59 -20.87 8.34
CA PRO A 14 5.29 -21.87 9.36
C PRO A 14 3.79 -22.18 9.42
N ALA A 15 3.43 -23.44 9.61
CA ALA A 15 2.04 -23.90 9.61
C ALA A 15 1.19 -23.32 10.77
N ASP A 16 1.83 -22.91 11.85
CA ASP A 16 1.22 -22.29 13.02
C ASP A 16 1.16 -20.76 12.94
N LEU A 17 1.72 -20.15 11.88
CA LEU A 17 1.63 -18.72 11.66
C LEU A 17 0.23 -18.36 11.13
N LEU A 18 -0.48 -17.53 11.86
CA LEU A 18 -1.75 -16.99 11.42
C LEU A 18 -1.53 -15.76 10.52
N LEU A 19 -1.39 -15.99 9.21
CA LEU A 19 -1.46 -14.91 8.23
C LEU A 19 -2.93 -14.58 7.97
N GLY A 20 -3.32 -13.33 8.20
CA GLY A 20 -4.69 -12.90 7.92
C GLY A 20 -4.75 -11.43 7.54
N ASN A 21 -5.51 -11.08 6.49
CA ASN A 21 -5.63 -9.75 5.93
C ASN A 21 -4.25 -9.06 5.76
N PRO A 22 -3.36 -9.52 4.89
CA PRO A 22 -2.10 -8.83 4.61
C PRO A 22 -2.42 -7.50 3.89
N THR A 23 -2.09 -6.38 4.54
CA THR A 23 -2.48 -5.04 4.07
C THR A 23 -1.32 -4.23 3.52
N GLY A 24 -0.10 -4.45 4.02
CA GLY A 24 1.08 -3.71 3.60
C GLY A 24 2.22 -4.63 3.19
N LEU A 25 2.94 -4.26 2.14
CA LEU A 25 4.14 -4.92 1.64
C LEU A 25 5.21 -3.87 1.36
N ALA A 26 6.45 -4.12 1.73
CA ALA A 26 7.59 -3.29 1.33
C ALA A 26 8.89 -4.11 1.36
N PHE A 27 9.89 -3.71 0.55
CA PHE A 27 11.22 -4.27 0.59
C PHE A 27 12.18 -3.36 1.36
N ASP A 28 13.07 -3.97 2.14
CA ASP A 28 14.22 -3.27 2.70
C ASP A 28 15.39 -3.19 1.69
N SER A 29 16.49 -2.54 2.08
CA SER A 29 17.70 -2.41 1.26
C SER A 29 18.33 -3.75 0.88
N ARG A 30 18.15 -4.78 1.72
CA ARG A 30 18.64 -6.15 1.53
C ARG A 30 17.69 -6.99 0.68
N GLN A 31 16.55 -6.44 0.28
CA GLN A 31 15.49 -7.12 -0.45
C GLN A 31 14.78 -8.20 0.37
N ASP A 32 14.76 -8.08 1.70
CA ASP A 32 13.83 -8.84 2.52
C ASP A 32 12.44 -8.23 2.38
N LEU A 33 11.40 -9.05 2.30
CA LEU A 33 10.01 -8.60 2.17
C LEU A 33 9.38 -8.44 3.55
N PHE A 34 9.02 -7.21 3.88
CA PHE A 34 8.18 -6.92 5.04
C PHE A 34 6.71 -7.01 4.68
N ILE A 35 5.92 -7.54 5.61
CA ILE A 35 4.47 -7.72 5.49
C ILE A 35 3.82 -7.19 6.75
N PHE A 36 2.83 -6.32 6.59
CA PHE A 36 1.97 -5.88 7.67
C PHE A 36 0.60 -6.50 7.48
N HIS A 37 0.08 -7.19 8.52
CA HIS A 37 -1.14 -7.96 8.42
C HIS A 37 -1.96 -7.91 9.72
N ARG A 38 -3.20 -8.35 9.64
CA ARG A 38 -4.16 -8.26 10.74
C ARG A 38 -4.31 -9.54 11.54
N ALA A 39 -3.49 -10.57 11.28
CA ALA A 39 -3.53 -11.86 11.97
C ALA A 39 -4.96 -12.41 12.16
N GLY A 40 -5.77 -12.36 11.10
CA GLY A 40 -7.15 -12.83 11.10
C GLY A 40 -8.21 -11.82 11.54
N ARG A 41 -7.83 -10.65 12.08
CA ARG A 41 -8.79 -9.58 12.36
C ARG A 41 -9.40 -9.05 11.06
N ARG A 42 -10.73 -8.95 11.03
CA ARG A 42 -11.48 -8.43 9.89
C ARG A 42 -12.01 -7.03 10.17
N TRP A 43 -12.24 -6.27 9.11
CA TRP A 43 -12.98 -5.02 9.24
C TRP A 43 -14.42 -5.36 9.67
N PRO A 44 -14.92 -4.81 10.78
CA PRO A 44 -16.25 -5.17 11.27
C PRO A 44 -17.35 -4.57 10.40
N ALA A 45 -18.42 -5.32 10.19
CA ALA A 45 -19.54 -4.91 9.33
C ALA A 45 -20.25 -3.62 9.86
N ASN A 46 -20.22 -3.38 11.15
CA ASN A 46 -20.78 -2.17 11.78
C ASN A 46 -19.80 -0.98 11.82
N ASN A 47 -18.60 -1.12 11.24
CA ASN A 47 -17.51 -0.14 11.28
C ASN A 47 -17.05 0.29 12.70
N VAL A 48 -17.36 -0.50 13.73
CA VAL A 48 -16.89 -0.25 15.10
C VAL A 48 -15.67 -1.14 15.35
N LEU A 49 -14.49 -0.55 15.36
CA LEU A 49 -13.24 -1.31 15.53
C LEU A 49 -13.12 -1.83 16.96
N PRO A 50 -12.64 -3.09 17.15
CA PRO A 50 -12.38 -3.63 18.48
C PRO A 50 -11.36 -2.77 19.24
N PRO A 51 -11.56 -2.53 20.54
CA PRO A 51 -10.66 -1.69 21.34
C PRO A 51 -9.36 -2.41 21.74
N ASP A 52 -9.35 -3.74 21.70
CA ASP A 52 -8.21 -4.53 22.15
C ASP A 52 -7.18 -4.70 21.04
N PRO A 53 -5.88 -4.57 21.32
CA PRO A 53 -4.83 -4.86 20.36
C PRO A 53 -4.86 -6.31 19.86
N ILE A 54 -4.30 -6.52 18.67
CA ILE A 54 -4.14 -7.86 18.10
C ILE A 54 -3.07 -8.62 18.92
N PRO A 55 -3.39 -9.77 19.52
CA PRO A 55 -2.45 -10.49 20.39
C PRO A 55 -1.33 -11.19 19.61
N ASN A 56 -1.51 -11.40 18.31
CA ASN A 56 -0.55 -12.05 17.44
C ASN A 56 0.46 -11.05 16.86
N LYS A 57 1.57 -11.57 16.35
CA LYS A 57 2.53 -10.80 15.57
C LYS A 57 1.87 -10.29 14.29
N THR A 58 2.05 -9.02 14.00
CA THR A 58 1.37 -8.33 12.90
C THR A 58 2.35 -7.82 11.83
N SER A 59 3.65 -7.84 12.13
CA SER A 59 4.72 -7.54 11.19
C SER A 59 5.57 -8.78 10.97
N LEU A 60 5.77 -9.17 9.71
CA LEU A 60 6.58 -10.31 9.31
C LEU A 60 7.68 -9.83 8.38
N ARG A 61 8.85 -10.46 8.45
CA ARG A 61 9.95 -10.28 7.51
C ARG A 61 10.30 -11.62 6.88
N LEU A 62 10.25 -11.68 5.55
CA LEU A 62 10.48 -12.88 4.77
C LEU A 62 11.72 -12.76 3.90
N ASP A 63 12.43 -13.87 3.73
CA ASP A 63 13.34 -14.06 2.61
C ASP A 63 12.55 -14.04 1.30
N ARG A 64 12.87 -13.12 0.42
CA ARG A 64 12.14 -12.86 -0.82
C ARG A 64 12.08 -14.08 -1.74
N GLU A 65 13.18 -14.83 -1.86
CA GLU A 65 13.27 -15.95 -2.80
C GLU A 65 12.51 -17.18 -2.30
N SER A 66 12.82 -17.61 -1.11
CA SER A 66 12.22 -18.82 -0.52
C SER A 66 10.84 -18.59 0.11
N GLY A 67 10.50 -17.34 0.44
CA GLY A 67 9.30 -17.00 1.22
C GLY A 67 9.38 -17.45 2.69
N ARG A 68 10.57 -17.86 3.17
CA ARG A 68 10.78 -18.30 4.54
C ARG A 68 10.71 -17.13 5.51
N LEU A 69 10.02 -17.33 6.64
CA LEU A 69 9.99 -16.36 7.73
C LEU A 69 11.39 -16.17 8.33
N LEU A 70 11.86 -14.93 8.36
CA LEU A 70 13.12 -14.52 8.97
C LEU A 70 12.91 -13.94 10.37
N ASP A 71 11.84 -13.18 10.54
CA ASP A 71 11.52 -12.49 11.78
C ASP A 71 10.03 -12.13 11.84
N ALA A 72 9.50 -11.92 13.07
CA ALA A 72 8.14 -11.46 13.27
C ALA A 72 7.99 -10.77 14.62
N TRP A 73 7.26 -9.63 14.65
CA TRP A 73 7.00 -8.81 15.83
C TRP A 73 5.64 -8.13 15.75
N GLY A 74 5.28 -7.30 16.73
CA GLY A 74 4.09 -6.46 16.72
C GLY A 74 2.90 -7.05 17.46
N GLU A 75 3.11 -8.04 18.32
CA GLU A 75 2.09 -8.54 19.23
C GLU A 75 1.64 -7.48 20.24
N ASN A 76 0.32 -7.35 20.43
CA ASN A 76 -0.32 -6.39 21.36
C ASN A 76 0.01 -4.90 21.08
N LEU A 77 0.40 -4.56 19.84
CA LEU A 77 0.73 -3.18 19.47
C LEU A 77 -0.38 -2.51 18.66
N PHE A 78 -1.04 -3.23 17.76
CA PHE A 78 -1.89 -2.64 16.74
C PHE A 78 -3.34 -3.06 16.87
N LEU A 79 -4.25 -2.15 16.53
CA LEU A 79 -5.69 -2.41 16.48
C LEU A 79 -6.14 -2.84 15.09
N MET A 80 -5.72 -2.12 14.06
CA MET A 80 -6.14 -2.37 12.68
C MET A 80 -5.02 -1.97 11.70
N PRO A 81 -4.01 -2.82 11.53
CA PRO A 81 -2.92 -2.64 10.57
C PRO A 81 -3.39 -2.25 9.18
N HIS A 82 -2.69 -1.29 8.51
CA HIS A 82 -3.08 -0.90 7.16
C HIS A 82 -1.87 -0.66 6.22
N GLY A 83 -1.25 0.51 6.23
CA GLY A 83 -0.14 0.84 5.34
C GLY A 83 1.21 0.38 5.88
N LEU A 84 2.15 0.09 4.98
CA LEU A 84 3.54 -0.24 5.29
C LEU A 84 4.45 0.38 4.23
N THR A 85 5.51 1.04 4.68
CA THR A 85 6.61 1.55 3.85
C THR A 85 7.94 1.30 4.55
N VAL A 86 9.01 1.08 3.80
CA VAL A 86 10.39 1.03 4.31
C VAL A 86 11.16 2.18 3.70
N ASP A 87 11.79 3.01 4.54
CA ASP A 87 12.59 4.14 4.09
C ASP A 87 14.03 3.74 3.69
N ALA A 88 14.83 4.72 3.27
CA ALA A 88 16.19 4.50 2.79
C ALA A 88 17.16 4.01 3.88
N GLU A 89 16.83 4.25 5.15
CA GLU A 89 17.57 3.83 6.34
C GLU A 89 17.09 2.49 6.90
N ASP A 90 16.21 1.79 6.18
CA ASP A 90 15.56 0.54 6.59
C ASP A 90 14.63 0.69 7.82
N HIS A 91 14.13 1.90 8.11
CA HIS A 91 13.07 2.05 9.10
C HIS A 91 11.72 1.61 8.52
N ILE A 92 10.93 0.98 9.37
CA ILE A 92 9.62 0.47 9.03
C ILE A 92 8.56 1.49 9.44
N TRP A 93 7.85 2.03 8.46
CA TRP A 93 6.75 2.95 8.67
C TRP A 93 5.42 2.25 8.46
N VAL A 94 4.52 2.37 9.43
CA VAL A 94 3.20 1.73 9.36
C VAL A 94 2.09 2.68 9.79
N THR A 95 0.91 2.48 9.21
CA THR A 95 -0.31 3.14 9.66
C THR A 95 -1.21 2.14 10.37
N ASP A 96 -1.77 2.53 11.50
CA ASP A 96 -2.84 1.79 12.17
C ASP A 96 -4.11 2.63 12.15
N VAL A 97 -5.08 2.18 11.36
CA VAL A 97 -6.36 2.89 11.24
C VAL A 97 -7.19 2.82 12.53
N GLY A 98 -6.95 1.83 13.38
CA GLY A 98 -7.68 1.66 14.63
C GLY A 98 -7.23 2.61 15.74
N THR A 99 -5.93 2.92 15.80
CA THR A 99 -5.36 3.90 16.74
C THR A 99 -5.32 5.32 16.20
N HIS A 100 -5.61 5.52 14.90
CA HIS A 100 -5.48 6.80 14.20
C HIS A 100 -4.04 7.34 14.17
N GLN A 101 -3.04 6.47 14.07
CA GLN A 101 -1.63 6.81 14.20
C GLN A 101 -0.78 6.28 13.04
N VAL A 102 0.37 6.95 12.87
CA VAL A 102 1.49 6.52 12.03
C VAL A 102 2.66 6.26 12.96
N PHE A 103 3.37 5.15 12.75
CA PHE A 103 4.51 4.75 13.54
C PHE A 103 5.75 4.55 12.67
N GLN A 104 6.91 4.92 13.21
CA GLN A 104 8.21 4.54 12.69
C GLN A 104 8.88 3.57 13.66
N PHE A 105 9.36 2.47 13.12
CA PHE A 105 10.13 1.47 13.86
C PHE A 105 11.51 1.29 13.24
N SER A 106 12.49 0.87 14.04
CA SER A 106 13.72 0.30 13.49
C SER A 106 13.39 -0.99 12.73
N ARG A 107 14.33 -1.46 11.93
CA ARG A 107 14.22 -2.71 11.19
C ARG A 107 13.88 -3.92 12.09
N ASP A 108 14.29 -3.87 13.35
CA ASP A 108 14.09 -4.92 14.35
C ASP A 108 12.89 -4.67 15.27
N GLY A 109 12.01 -3.70 14.94
CA GLY A 109 10.73 -3.47 15.62
C GLY A 109 10.81 -2.57 16.87
N HIS A 110 11.88 -1.80 17.08
CA HIS A 110 11.92 -0.79 18.14
C HIS A 110 11.23 0.49 17.69
N LEU A 111 10.28 0.98 18.47
CA LEU A 111 9.55 2.23 18.19
C LEU A 111 10.51 3.43 18.22
N LEU A 112 10.50 4.23 17.14
CA LEU A 112 11.34 5.43 16.98
C LEU A 112 10.51 6.71 16.99
N MET A 113 9.34 6.72 16.33
CA MET A 113 8.46 7.89 16.23
C MET A 113 7.00 7.46 16.20
N THR A 114 6.13 8.35 16.69
CA THR A 114 4.68 8.24 16.57
C THR A 114 4.10 9.57 16.13
N LEU A 115 3.22 9.57 15.13
CA LEU A 115 2.40 10.70 14.73
C LEU A 115 0.93 10.37 15.00
N GLY A 116 0.17 11.35 15.46
CA GLY A 116 -1.21 11.15 15.91
C GLY A 116 -1.30 10.80 17.40
N GLU A 117 -2.51 10.88 17.95
CA GLU A 117 -2.81 10.54 19.35
C GLU A 117 -3.70 9.29 19.38
N ALA A 118 -3.34 8.31 20.22
CA ALA A 118 -4.01 7.01 20.28
C ALA A 118 -5.50 7.14 20.59
N GLY A 119 -6.34 6.64 19.68
CA GLY A 119 -7.80 6.65 19.82
C GLY A 119 -8.46 8.02 19.63
N VAL A 120 -7.71 9.06 19.29
CA VAL A 120 -8.23 10.41 19.06
C VAL A 120 -8.32 10.69 17.56
N GLN A 121 -9.54 10.80 17.04
CA GLN A 121 -9.79 11.19 15.67
C GLN A 121 -9.73 12.71 15.51
N GLY A 122 -9.19 13.19 14.40
CA GLY A 122 -9.21 14.61 14.08
C GLY A 122 -8.77 14.91 12.66
N ALA A 123 -8.88 16.19 12.28
CA ALA A 123 -8.45 16.70 10.99
C ALA A 123 -7.56 17.95 11.16
N ASP A 124 -6.95 18.10 12.30
CA ASP A 124 -5.98 19.16 12.59
C ASP A 124 -4.53 18.74 12.29
N GLN A 125 -3.57 19.55 12.75
CA GLN A 125 -2.14 19.35 12.48
C GLN A 125 -1.51 18.16 13.20
N THR A 126 -2.18 17.62 14.23
CA THR A 126 -1.66 16.59 15.13
C THR A 126 -2.47 15.29 15.14
N HIS A 127 -3.67 15.30 14.58
CA HIS A 127 -4.56 14.15 14.58
C HIS A 127 -4.90 13.68 13.17
N PHE A 128 -5.17 12.39 13.04
CA PHE A 128 -5.69 11.74 11.83
C PHE A 128 -7.06 11.11 12.10
N ALA A 129 -7.77 10.78 11.02
CA ALA A 129 -8.98 9.99 11.12
C ALA A 129 -8.90 8.79 10.17
N TYR A 130 -8.38 7.67 10.69
CA TYR A 130 -8.10 6.43 9.96
C TYR A 130 -7.07 6.62 8.83
N PRO A 131 -5.79 6.95 9.12
CA PRO A 131 -4.73 7.14 8.13
C PRO A 131 -4.48 5.85 7.36
N THR A 132 -4.34 5.96 6.03
CA THR A 132 -4.29 4.80 5.16
C THR A 132 -2.87 4.40 4.79
N HIS A 133 -1.99 5.35 4.46
CA HIS A 133 -0.62 5.04 4.06
C HIS A 133 0.34 6.18 4.40
N VAL A 134 1.63 5.88 4.37
CA VAL A 134 2.73 6.83 4.56
C VAL A 134 3.80 6.61 3.50
N ALA A 135 4.32 7.68 2.91
CA ALA A 135 5.47 7.67 2.02
C ALA A 135 6.56 8.60 2.55
N ILE A 136 7.82 8.21 2.38
CA ILE A 136 8.98 8.93 2.89
C ILE A 136 9.82 9.43 1.72
N ALA A 137 10.03 10.74 1.66
CA ALA A 137 10.87 11.38 0.65
C ALA A 137 12.37 11.21 0.95
N LYS A 138 13.21 11.46 -0.06
CA LYS A 138 14.68 11.37 0.09
C LYS A 138 15.27 12.33 1.15
N ASP A 139 14.59 13.43 1.41
CA ASP A 139 14.96 14.40 2.46
C ASP A 139 14.40 14.05 3.84
N GLY A 140 13.75 12.89 3.96
CA GLY A 140 13.06 12.40 5.15
C GLY A 140 11.67 13.00 5.37
N SER A 141 11.17 13.89 4.50
CA SER A 141 9.81 14.40 4.61
C SER A 141 8.80 13.26 4.55
N ILE A 142 7.78 13.34 5.41
CA ILE A 142 6.75 12.31 5.62
C ILE A 142 5.45 12.77 4.97
N TYR A 143 4.87 11.96 4.11
CA TYR A 143 3.56 12.20 3.50
C TYR A 143 2.58 11.13 3.96
N VAL A 144 1.47 11.55 4.58
CA VAL A 144 0.44 10.64 5.09
C VAL A 144 -0.86 10.84 4.33
N SER A 145 -1.38 9.79 3.70
CA SER A 145 -2.75 9.78 3.22
C SER A 145 -3.70 9.50 4.38
N ASP A 146 -4.56 10.48 4.68
CA ASP A 146 -5.54 10.41 5.77
C ASP A 146 -6.93 10.27 5.15
N GLY A 147 -7.31 9.02 4.82
CA GLY A 147 -8.28 8.75 3.77
C GLY A 147 -9.60 8.12 4.16
N TYR A 148 -9.72 7.31 5.22
CA TYR A 148 -10.99 6.61 5.49
C TYR A 148 -12.09 7.51 6.04
N ALA A 149 -11.77 8.49 6.88
CA ALA A 149 -12.74 9.46 7.35
C ALA A 149 -12.41 10.89 6.87
N ASN A 150 -11.14 11.24 6.77
CA ASN A 150 -10.68 12.46 6.13
C ASN A 150 -10.49 12.27 4.61
N SER A 151 -10.15 13.34 3.90
CA SER A 151 -9.91 13.32 2.45
C SER A 151 -8.73 14.22 2.11
N ARG A 152 -7.57 13.95 2.75
CA ARG A 152 -6.39 14.81 2.66
C ARG A 152 -5.10 14.00 2.59
N VAL A 153 -4.03 14.66 2.16
CA VAL A 153 -2.65 14.24 2.36
C VAL A 153 -1.98 15.27 3.25
N VAL A 154 -1.29 14.81 4.28
CA VAL A 154 -0.60 15.67 5.26
C VAL A 154 0.90 15.49 5.11
N LYS A 155 1.65 16.59 5.06
CA LYS A 155 3.12 16.57 5.02
C LYS A 155 3.71 17.00 6.36
N PHE A 156 4.70 16.21 6.81
CA PHE A 156 5.53 16.50 7.98
C PHE A 156 7.01 16.59 7.59
N SER A 157 7.80 17.27 8.44
CA SER A 157 9.25 17.21 8.34
C SER A 157 9.78 15.82 8.73
N ALA A 158 11.08 15.55 8.49
CA ALA A 158 11.75 14.32 8.95
C ALA A 158 11.72 14.15 10.48
N LYS A 159 11.39 15.18 11.24
CA LYS A 159 11.24 15.14 12.71
C LYS A 159 9.79 14.96 13.18
N GLY A 160 8.84 14.78 12.23
CA GLY A 160 7.42 14.67 12.55
C GLY A 160 6.71 16.00 12.82
N GLU A 161 7.31 17.14 12.45
CA GLU A 161 6.69 18.46 12.59
C GLU A 161 5.77 18.73 11.39
N TYR A 162 4.51 19.11 11.65
CA TYR A 162 3.56 19.49 10.60
C TYR A 162 4.10 20.61 9.70
N GLN A 163 3.95 20.46 8.41
CA GLN A 163 4.32 21.46 7.42
C GLN A 163 3.11 22.05 6.72
N PHE A 164 2.33 21.24 6.06
CA PHE A 164 1.07 21.60 5.39
C PHE A 164 0.28 20.36 5.02
N GLU A 165 -0.95 20.59 4.55
CA GLU A 165 -1.82 19.56 4.00
C GLU A 165 -2.55 20.06 2.77
N TRP A 166 -3.10 19.14 1.98
CA TRP A 166 -3.99 19.46 0.87
C TRP A 166 -5.03 18.38 0.67
N GLY A 167 -6.08 18.76 -0.06
CA GLY A 167 -7.20 17.91 -0.36
C GLY A 167 -8.42 18.19 0.52
N GLN A 168 -9.54 17.86 -0.04
CA GLN A 168 -10.88 17.88 0.59
C GLN A 168 -11.75 16.82 -0.09
N ARG A 169 -12.89 16.48 0.50
CA ARG A 169 -13.82 15.53 -0.10
C ARG A 169 -14.39 16.06 -1.40
N GLY A 170 -14.24 15.30 -2.47
CA GLY A 170 -14.79 15.64 -3.79
C GLY A 170 -14.20 14.81 -4.92
N ALA A 171 -14.49 15.21 -6.18
CA ALA A 171 -14.04 14.54 -7.40
C ALA A 171 -13.28 15.48 -8.36
N GLY A 172 -13.10 16.75 -8.02
CA GLY A 172 -12.31 17.73 -8.77
C GLY A 172 -10.81 17.44 -8.68
N ALA A 173 -10.00 18.23 -9.39
CA ALA A 173 -8.54 18.20 -9.27
C ALA A 173 -8.13 18.64 -7.86
N GLY A 174 -7.29 17.84 -7.19
CA GLY A 174 -6.88 18.11 -5.82
C GLY A 174 -7.91 17.74 -4.74
N GLU A 175 -9.11 17.29 -5.12
CA GLU A 175 -10.10 16.74 -4.21
C GLU A 175 -9.97 15.20 -4.17
N PHE A 176 -10.37 14.58 -3.06
CA PHE A 176 -10.28 13.14 -2.88
C PHE A 176 -11.59 12.51 -2.40
N HIS A 177 -11.80 11.27 -2.82
CA HIS A 177 -12.77 10.39 -2.20
C HIS A 177 -12.07 9.10 -1.78
N LEU A 178 -11.56 9.12 -0.55
CA LEU A 178 -10.76 8.06 0.05
C LEU A 178 -9.36 7.94 -0.59
N PRO A 179 -8.41 8.88 -0.32
CA PRO A 179 -7.00 8.70 -0.67
C PRO A 179 -6.45 7.51 0.11
N HIS A 180 -6.22 6.38 -0.61
CA HIS A 180 -5.95 5.09 -0.01
C HIS A 180 -4.46 4.75 0.08
N ALA A 181 -3.68 5.20 -0.89
CA ALA A 181 -2.23 5.08 -0.89
C ALA A 181 -1.57 6.36 -1.38
N VAL A 182 -0.38 6.64 -0.89
CA VAL A 182 0.49 7.74 -1.32
C VAL A 182 1.87 7.18 -1.63
N GLU A 183 2.43 7.54 -2.79
CA GLU A 183 3.75 7.11 -3.24
C GLU A 183 4.51 8.29 -3.85
N LEU A 184 5.83 8.16 -3.95
CA LEU A 184 6.70 9.20 -4.48
C LEU A 184 7.50 8.69 -5.67
N ASP A 185 7.69 9.55 -6.68
CA ASP A 185 8.69 9.30 -7.72
C ASP A 185 10.09 9.79 -7.30
N GLU A 186 11.08 9.54 -8.16
CA GLU A 186 12.46 9.95 -7.91
C GLU A 186 12.65 11.48 -7.85
N ALA A 187 11.75 12.26 -8.44
CA ALA A 187 11.72 13.72 -8.40
C ALA A 187 11.00 14.28 -7.17
N GLY A 188 10.37 13.41 -6.37
CA GLY A 188 9.58 13.77 -5.20
C GLY A 188 8.14 14.16 -5.51
N ASN A 189 7.64 13.96 -6.74
CA ASN A 189 6.23 14.14 -7.01
C ASN A 189 5.41 13.09 -6.24
N VAL A 190 4.24 13.51 -5.80
CA VAL A 190 3.37 12.73 -4.92
C VAL A 190 2.22 12.13 -5.71
N TYR A 191 2.13 10.82 -5.70
CA TYR A 191 1.09 10.05 -6.38
C TYR A 191 0.10 9.54 -5.35
N VAL A 192 -1.19 9.78 -5.56
CA VAL A 192 -2.25 9.41 -4.63
C VAL A 192 -3.27 8.50 -5.32
N ALA A 193 -3.45 7.30 -4.79
CA ALA A 193 -4.54 6.41 -5.19
C ALA A 193 -5.85 6.92 -4.61
N ASP A 194 -6.62 7.65 -5.40
CA ASP A 194 -7.92 8.23 -5.05
C ASP A 194 -9.01 7.18 -5.32
N ARG A 195 -9.16 6.25 -4.35
CA ARG A 195 -9.78 4.94 -4.52
C ARG A 195 -11.21 5.00 -5.05
N GLU A 196 -12.08 5.71 -4.38
CA GLU A 196 -13.50 5.76 -4.74
C GLU A 196 -13.75 6.59 -6.00
N ASN A 197 -12.85 7.52 -6.33
CA ASN A 197 -12.86 8.27 -7.60
C ASN A 197 -12.24 7.48 -8.75
N ARG A 198 -11.70 6.28 -8.51
CA ARG A 198 -11.14 5.37 -9.53
C ARG A 198 -10.07 6.05 -10.37
N ARG A 199 -9.11 6.71 -9.71
CA ARG A 199 -8.02 7.44 -10.36
C ARG A 199 -6.75 7.46 -9.52
N ILE A 200 -5.65 7.82 -10.15
CA ILE A 200 -4.43 8.26 -9.49
C ILE A 200 -4.30 9.76 -9.76
N GLN A 201 -4.00 10.55 -8.75
CA GLN A 201 -3.66 11.96 -8.91
C GLN A 201 -2.19 12.20 -8.61
N VAL A 202 -1.56 13.12 -9.34
CA VAL A 202 -0.15 13.47 -9.22
C VAL A 202 -0.02 14.92 -8.78
N PHE A 203 0.82 15.15 -7.79
CA PHE A 203 1.07 16.45 -7.19
C PHE A 203 2.57 16.75 -7.13
N SER A 204 2.93 18.01 -7.10
CA SER A 204 4.29 18.44 -6.77
C SER A 204 4.61 18.13 -5.29
N PRO A 205 5.90 18.21 -4.86
CA PRO A 205 6.27 18.10 -3.45
C PRO A 205 5.64 19.15 -2.53
N THR A 206 5.03 20.20 -3.12
CA THR A 206 4.31 21.28 -2.41
C THR A 206 2.79 21.14 -2.47
N GLY A 207 2.27 19.96 -2.90
CA GLY A 207 0.84 19.67 -2.95
C GLY A 207 0.09 20.30 -4.12
N GLN A 208 0.78 20.90 -5.11
CA GLN A 208 0.14 21.45 -6.29
C GLN A 208 -0.24 20.34 -7.28
N PHE A 209 -1.48 20.34 -7.73
CA PHE A 209 -1.97 19.37 -8.72
C PHE A 209 -1.19 19.48 -10.04
N ILE A 210 -0.71 18.35 -10.55
CA ILE A 210 0.00 18.23 -11.83
C ILE A 210 -0.84 17.49 -12.86
N ALA A 211 -1.33 16.29 -12.54
CA ALA A 211 -2.02 15.42 -13.46
C ALA A 211 -2.97 14.45 -12.74
N GLN A 212 -3.83 13.81 -13.52
CA GLN A 212 -4.57 12.64 -13.04
C GLN A 212 -4.61 11.54 -14.10
N TRP A 213 -4.54 10.31 -13.66
CA TRP A 213 -4.70 9.12 -14.49
C TRP A 213 -6.04 8.47 -14.19
N LYS A 214 -6.89 8.41 -15.18
CA LYS A 214 -8.23 7.81 -15.09
C LYS A 214 -8.66 7.27 -16.44
N GLY A 215 -9.55 6.29 -16.42
CA GLY A 215 -10.08 5.72 -17.66
C GLY A 215 -11.23 4.76 -17.38
N PRO A 216 -11.97 4.34 -18.41
CA PRO A 216 -13.14 3.47 -18.26
C PRO A 216 -12.77 2.06 -17.73
N ALA A 217 -11.50 1.68 -17.85
CA ALA A 217 -11.00 0.40 -17.36
C ALA A 217 -10.55 0.44 -15.88
N PHE A 218 -10.61 1.62 -15.22
CA PHE A 218 -10.13 1.74 -13.84
C PHE A 218 -11.25 1.35 -12.86
N GLY A 219 -10.93 0.39 -12.00
CA GLY A 219 -11.67 0.08 -10.77
C GLY A 219 -11.24 0.97 -9.62
N LYS A 220 -11.61 0.62 -8.41
CA LYS A 220 -11.17 1.26 -7.17
C LYS A 220 -9.68 1.00 -6.96
N MET A 221 -8.85 2.05 -7.02
CA MET A 221 -7.39 1.96 -6.88
C MET A 221 -7.01 1.67 -5.44
N SER A 222 -6.49 0.47 -5.15
CA SER A 222 -6.02 0.12 -3.82
C SER A 222 -4.62 0.64 -3.56
N TRP A 223 -3.70 0.38 -4.49
CA TRP A 223 -2.29 0.68 -4.31
C TRP A 223 -1.56 0.87 -5.62
N MET A 224 -0.37 1.47 -5.55
CA MET A 224 0.57 1.58 -6.66
C MET A 224 1.99 1.58 -6.12
N THR A 225 2.95 1.21 -6.96
CA THR A 225 4.38 1.29 -6.68
C THR A 225 5.12 1.69 -7.93
N TYR A 226 6.21 2.46 -7.79
CA TYR A 226 7.12 2.76 -8.89
C TYR A 226 8.01 1.56 -9.18
N ASP A 227 7.97 1.06 -10.39
CA ASP A 227 8.77 -0.07 -10.82
C ASP A 227 10.04 0.43 -11.51
N LYS A 228 11.15 0.42 -10.76
CA LYS A 228 12.46 0.88 -11.26
C LYS A 228 13.00 0.04 -12.40
N VAL A 229 12.59 -1.21 -12.54
CA VAL A 229 13.05 -2.12 -13.62
C VAL A 229 12.38 -1.75 -14.94
N ARG A 230 11.11 -1.35 -14.89
CA ARG A 230 10.31 -0.99 -16.07
C ARG A 230 10.30 0.51 -16.35
N ASP A 231 10.83 1.32 -15.44
CA ASP A 231 10.75 2.77 -15.48
C ASP A 231 9.28 3.24 -15.65
N GLY A 232 8.43 2.78 -14.74
CA GLY A 232 7.01 3.04 -14.81
C GLY A 232 6.29 2.66 -13.52
N TRP A 233 4.97 2.62 -13.57
CA TRP A 233 4.14 2.32 -12.40
C TRP A 233 3.41 1.01 -12.55
N THR A 234 3.31 0.30 -11.44
CA THR A 234 2.46 -0.89 -11.32
C THR A 234 1.44 -0.62 -10.22
N ALA A 235 0.17 -0.87 -10.50
CA ALA A 235 -0.90 -0.61 -9.56
C ALA A 235 -1.86 -1.80 -9.45
N VAL A 236 -2.55 -1.89 -8.34
CA VAL A 236 -3.67 -2.82 -8.14
C VAL A 236 -4.96 -2.05 -7.93
N HIS A 237 -6.00 -2.55 -8.56
CA HIS A 237 -7.35 -2.07 -8.39
C HIS A 237 -8.33 -3.24 -8.25
N PHE A 238 -9.54 -2.95 -7.86
CA PHE A 238 -10.61 -3.93 -7.81
C PHE A 238 -11.94 -3.35 -8.30
N PHE A 239 -12.78 -4.25 -8.76
CA PHE A 239 -14.20 -3.99 -9.01
C PHE A 239 -14.98 -4.70 -7.91
N ASP A 240 -15.84 -3.96 -7.25
CA ASP A 240 -16.86 -4.50 -6.35
C ASP A 240 -18.18 -4.66 -7.10
N ARG A 241 -18.79 -5.83 -6.96
CA ARG A 241 -20.11 -6.13 -7.49
C ARG A 241 -20.94 -6.72 -6.38
N VAL A 242 -22.17 -6.27 -6.28
CA VAL A 242 -23.17 -6.92 -5.43
C VAL A 242 -24.06 -7.75 -6.36
N THR A 243 -24.13 -9.05 -6.13
CA THR A 243 -25.00 -9.95 -6.90
C THR A 243 -26.45 -9.81 -6.47
N ALA A 244 -27.38 -10.36 -7.24
CA ALA A 244 -28.82 -10.24 -6.98
C ALA A 244 -29.27 -10.85 -5.63
N ASP A 245 -28.48 -11.77 -5.07
CA ASP A 245 -28.66 -12.37 -3.74
C ASP A 245 -27.96 -11.59 -2.62
N GLY A 246 -27.32 -10.44 -2.93
CA GLY A 246 -26.68 -9.56 -1.97
C GLY A 246 -25.25 -9.95 -1.62
N GLU A 247 -24.63 -10.91 -2.29
CA GLU A 247 -23.24 -11.27 -2.08
C GLU A 247 -22.29 -10.25 -2.73
N GLU A 248 -21.25 -9.85 -1.99
CA GLU A 248 -20.18 -8.99 -2.48
C GLU A 248 -19.10 -9.80 -3.17
N HIS A 249 -18.87 -9.52 -4.44
CA HIS A 249 -17.81 -10.09 -5.24
C HIS A 249 -16.75 -9.02 -5.55
N TYR A 250 -15.48 -9.44 -5.46
CA TYR A 250 -14.33 -8.60 -5.77
C TYR A 250 -13.52 -9.27 -6.88
N ASP A 251 -13.20 -8.50 -7.91
CA ASP A 251 -12.30 -8.93 -8.98
C ASP A 251 -11.18 -7.89 -9.09
N SER A 252 -9.93 -8.31 -8.89
CA SER A 252 -8.77 -7.43 -8.93
C SER A 252 -7.92 -7.67 -10.16
N GLU A 253 -7.32 -6.60 -10.66
CA GLU A 253 -6.34 -6.62 -11.75
C GLU A 253 -5.07 -5.87 -11.34
N ILE A 254 -3.97 -6.19 -12.00
CA ILE A 254 -2.71 -5.45 -11.94
C ILE A 254 -2.60 -4.61 -13.21
N LEU A 255 -2.39 -3.32 -13.04
CA LEU A 255 -2.23 -2.35 -14.13
C LEU A 255 -0.76 -1.94 -14.25
N PHE A 256 -0.31 -1.76 -15.48
CA PHE A 256 1.03 -1.29 -15.80
C PHE A 256 0.94 0.03 -16.57
N PHE A 257 1.69 1.02 -16.12
CA PHE A 257 1.75 2.35 -16.71
C PHE A 257 3.20 2.70 -17.04
N ASP A 258 3.40 3.55 -18.06
CA ASP A 258 4.66 4.25 -18.22
C ASP A 258 4.84 5.36 -17.16
N ALA A 259 5.99 6.03 -17.17
CA ALA A 259 6.28 7.11 -16.23
C ALA A 259 5.31 8.31 -16.35
N ASN A 260 4.62 8.47 -17.48
CA ASN A 260 3.67 9.54 -17.75
C ASN A 260 2.21 9.17 -17.42
N GLY A 261 1.98 7.93 -16.98
CA GLY A 261 0.64 7.44 -16.62
C GLY A 261 -0.18 6.90 -17.78
N GLN A 262 0.45 6.66 -18.94
CA GLN A 262 -0.20 5.94 -20.03
C GLN A 262 -0.28 4.45 -19.65
N MET A 263 -1.49 3.90 -19.62
CA MET A 263 -1.67 2.47 -19.36
C MET A 263 -1.10 1.64 -20.53
N LEU A 264 -0.11 0.82 -20.22
CA LEU A 264 0.58 -0.05 -21.18
C LEU A 264 -0.10 -1.40 -21.32
N SER A 265 -0.52 -1.98 -20.20
CA SER A 265 -1.19 -3.29 -20.16
C SER A 265 -1.90 -3.50 -18.84
N ARG A 266 -2.67 -4.58 -18.78
CA ARG A 266 -3.27 -5.10 -17.55
C ARG A 266 -3.12 -6.61 -17.50
N MET A 267 -3.11 -7.15 -16.30
CA MET A 267 -3.09 -8.57 -16.00
C MET A 267 -4.27 -8.87 -15.07
N GLU A 268 -5.13 -9.79 -15.46
CA GLU A 268 -6.19 -10.29 -14.58
C GLU A 268 -5.58 -10.90 -13.33
N GLY A 269 -6.16 -10.57 -12.18
CA GLY A 269 -5.58 -10.85 -10.91
C GLY A 269 -5.72 -12.30 -10.47
N GLY A 270 -4.57 -12.91 -10.14
CA GLY A 270 -4.45 -14.09 -9.33
C GLY A 270 -5.08 -15.38 -9.84
N PRO A 271 -5.14 -16.42 -8.99
CA PRO A 271 -5.65 -17.74 -9.35
C PRO A 271 -7.19 -17.79 -9.30
N GLY A 272 -7.87 -16.92 -10.04
CA GLY A 272 -9.33 -16.97 -10.21
C GLY A 272 -10.07 -15.74 -9.66
N LYS A 273 -11.38 -15.71 -9.93
CA LYS A 273 -12.32 -14.67 -9.47
C LYS A 273 -12.39 -14.60 -7.94
N GLY A 274 -12.70 -13.42 -7.42
CA GLY A 274 -12.90 -13.20 -5.98
C GLY A 274 -11.64 -12.85 -5.21
N CYS A 275 -10.60 -12.31 -5.86
CA CYS A 275 -9.44 -11.69 -5.21
C CYS A 275 -9.73 -10.23 -4.86
N TRP A 276 -9.20 -9.79 -3.72
CA TRP A 276 -9.15 -8.39 -3.37
C TRP A 276 -7.70 -7.99 -3.10
N PHE A 277 -7.02 -7.55 -4.15
CA PHE A 277 -5.65 -7.08 -4.04
C PHE A 277 -5.62 -5.74 -3.32
N HIS A 278 -4.82 -5.67 -2.25
CA HIS A 278 -4.75 -4.51 -1.41
C HIS A 278 -3.45 -3.73 -1.61
N ASN A 279 -2.32 -4.43 -1.66
CA ASN A 279 -1.00 -3.83 -1.84
C ASN A 279 -0.20 -4.55 -2.93
N ILE A 280 0.73 -3.84 -3.55
CA ILE A 280 1.63 -4.36 -4.58
C ILE A 280 3.02 -3.76 -4.43
N VAL A 281 4.06 -4.59 -4.57
CA VAL A 281 5.46 -4.14 -4.66
C VAL A 281 6.18 -4.94 -5.73
N THR A 282 7.27 -4.37 -6.27
CA THR A 282 8.13 -5.00 -7.28
C THR A 282 9.55 -5.09 -6.76
N ASP A 283 10.26 -6.18 -7.07
CA ASP A 283 11.65 -6.33 -6.72
C ASP A 283 12.60 -5.91 -7.86
N LYS A 284 13.91 -5.93 -7.59
CA LYS A 284 14.95 -5.57 -8.56
C LYS A 284 15.06 -6.51 -9.77
N GLN A 285 14.39 -7.66 -9.76
CA GLN A 285 14.28 -8.60 -10.87
C GLN A 285 12.99 -8.43 -11.68
N GLY A 286 12.11 -7.51 -11.25
CA GLY A 286 10.82 -7.27 -11.86
C GLY A 286 9.76 -8.29 -11.46
N ASN A 287 9.99 -9.11 -10.43
CA ASN A 287 8.95 -9.92 -9.83
C ASN A 287 7.93 -9.01 -9.14
N ILE A 288 6.67 -9.42 -9.16
CA ILE A 288 5.57 -8.69 -8.53
C ILE A 288 5.08 -9.47 -7.32
N TYR A 289 4.89 -8.77 -6.22
CA TYR A 289 4.33 -9.33 -4.98
C TYR A 289 3.05 -8.60 -4.63
N VAL A 290 2.00 -9.36 -4.36
CA VAL A 290 0.65 -8.81 -4.13
C VAL A 290 0.06 -9.43 -2.88
N SER A 291 -0.60 -8.61 -2.09
CA SER A 291 -1.40 -9.05 -0.94
C SER A 291 -2.88 -9.14 -1.31
N ASP A 292 -3.54 -10.24 -0.92
CA ASP A 292 -4.97 -10.47 -1.10
C ASP A 292 -5.64 -10.55 0.27
N ILE A 293 -6.36 -9.50 0.63
CA ILE A 293 -7.03 -9.41 1.94
C ILE A 293 -8.30 -10.24 2.04
N LYS A 294 -8.89 -10.65 0.91
CA LYS A 294 -10.07 -11.51 0.92
C LYS A 294 -9.72 -12.96 1.21
N ARG A 295 -8.57 -13.40 0.70
CA ARG A 295 -8.12 -14.80 0.79
C ARG A 295 -7.04 -15.04 1.82
N ASP A 296 -6.56 -13.99 2.53
CA ASP A 296 -5.45 -14.06 3.48
C ASP A 296 -4.19 -14.62 2.85
N ARG A 297 -3.83 -14.13 1.65
CA ARG A 297 -2.72 -14.68 0.86
C ARG A 297 -1.79 -13.63 0.30
N LEU A 298 -0.59 -14.09 0.02
CA LEU A 298 0.41 -13.37 -0.76
C LEU A 298 0.65 -14.12 -2.06
N TYR A 299 0.85 -13.38 -3.13
CA TYR A 299 1.21 -13.94 -4.43
C TYR A 299 2.52 -13.35 -4.91
N LYS A 300 3.35 -14.19 -5.54
CA LYS A 300 4.57 -13.79 -6.25
C LYS A 300 4.40 -14.15 -7.72
N PHE A 301 4.53 -13.18 -8.59
CA PHE A 301 4.48 -13.34 -10.03
C PHE A 301 5.85 -13.09 -10.62
N ILE A 302 6.34 -14.04 -11.43
CA ILE A 302 7.65 -14.00 -12.08
C ILE A 302 7.46 -13.64 -13.54
N PRO A 303 8.22 -12.68 -14.11
CA PRO A 303 8.14 -12.37 -15.53
C PRO A 303 8.58 -13.58 -16.37
N GLY A 304 7.80 -13.92 -17.40
CA GLY A 304 7.97 -15.12 -18.24
C GLY A 304 9.12 -15.08 -19.23
N ALA A 305 9.76 -13.92 -19.42
CA ALA A 305 11.01 -13.74 -20.16
C ALA A 305 11.86 -12.70 -19.42
N PRO A 306 13.21 -12.77 -19.52
CA PRO A 306 14.03 -11.71 -18.95
C PRO A 306 13.64 -10.38 -19.61
N PHE A 307 13.28 -9.39 -18.77
CA PHE A 307 13.11 -8.03 -19.24
C PHE A 307 14.44 -7.54 -19.80
N ILE A 308 14.48 -7.32 -21.11
CA ILE A 308 15.60 -6.62 -21.75
C ILE A 308 15.22 -5.15 -21.71
N PRO A 309 15.88 -4.31 -20.87
CA PRO A 309 15.66 -2.87 -20.94
C PRO A 309 15.86 -2.42 -22.38
N ASN A 310 14.96 -1.61 -22.92
CA ASN A 310 15.14 -1.02 -24.24
C ASN A 310 16.54 -0.40 -24.28
N ALA A 311 17.40 -0.93 -25.15
CA ALA A 311 18.65 -0.28 -25.46
C ALA A 311 18.28 1.12 -25.98
N ALA A 312 18.73 2.13 -25.22
CA ALA A 312 18.59 3.50 -25.65
C ALA A 312 19.00 3.58 -27.10
N THR A 313 18.08 3.90 -27.96
CA THR A 313 18.40 4.30 -29.35
C THR A 313 19.30 5.50 -29.23
N GLN A 314 20.58 5.27 -29.64
CA GLN A 314 21.60 6.30 -29.79
C GLN A 314 21.15 7.34 -30.80
#